data_984448c8a629f9dfab0ab723f444782b
#
_entry.id   984448c8a629f9dfab0ab723f444782b
#
_cell.length_a   1.000
_cell.length_b   1.000
_cell.length_c   1.000
_cell.angle_alpha   90.00
_cell.angle_beta   90.00
_cell.angle_gamma   90.00
#
_symmetry.space_group_name_H-M   'P 1'
#
loop_
_entity.id
_entity.type
_entity.pdbx_description
1 polymer ?
#
loop_
_entity_poly.entity_id
_entity_poly.type
_entity_poly.pdbx_seq_one_letter_code
_entity_poly.pdbx_strand_id
1 'polypeptide(L)'
;MLFRSVWDETQWDREIHKAVKTLIHLRRTRTVLQRGRYEPAVVTPGGLFGYTRTLQDERMLILFNRTEQLQHISLPVDPQYRGHWRTVYPHEGTVANVGERWNLALPPKMGMIWEWSGR
;
A
#
# COMPACT_ATOMS: atom_id res chain seq x y z
N MET A 1 21.70 18.76 2.45
CA MET A 1 20.96 18.13 1.38
C MET A 1 19.61 17.63 1.87
N LEU A 2 18.56 18.08 1.23
CA LEU A 2 17.20 17.78 1.65
C LEU A 2 16.88 16.29 1.64
N PHE A 3 17.33 15.63 0.62
CA PHE A 3 17.08 14.22 0.46
C PHE A 3 17.63 13.41 1.63
N ARG A 4 18.84 13.71 2.04
CA ARG A 4 19.47 12.98 3.12
C ARG A 4 18.76 13.22 4.45
N SER A 5 18.37 14.44 4.73
CA SER A 5 17.70 14.74 5.99
C SER A 5 16.33 14.04 6.09
N VAL A 6 15.65 13.88 4.97
CA VAL A 6 14.39 13.17 4.95
C VAL A 6 14.57 11.71 5.35
N TRP A 7 15.64 11.08 4.94
CA TRP A 7 15.85 9.65 5.16
C TRP A 7 16.56 9.31 6.46
N ASP A 8 17.38 10.22 6.98
CA ASP A 8 18.30 9.86 8.05
C ASP A 8 17.88 10.27 9.43
N GLU A 9 16.97 11.21 9.58
CA GLU A 9 16.81 11.88 10.86
C GLU A 9 15.52 11.63 11.58
N THR A 10 14.54 11.02 10.96
CA THR A 10 13.25 10.89 11.59
C THR A 10 12.83 9.43 11.74
N GLN A 11 12.07 9.18 12.80
CA GLN A 11 11.57 7.85 13.08
C GLN A 11 10.65 7.33 11.97
N TRP A 12 9.86 8.21 11.38
CA TRP A 12 8.92 7.79 10.37
C TRP A 12 9.62 7.35 9.09
N ASP A 13 10.81 7.87 8.83
CA ASP A 13 11.59 7.41 7.67
C ASP A 13 11.97 5.96 7.82
N ARG A 14 12.19 5.52 9.05
CA ARG A 14 12.49 4.11 9.31
C ARG A 14 11.30 3.22 8.98
N GLU A 15 10.11 3.64 9.35
CA GLU A 15 8.91 2.84 9.09
C GLU A 15 8.60 2.77 7.58
N ILE A 16 8.71 3.88 6.89
CA ILE A 16 8.56 3.91 5.44
C ILE A 16 9.64 3.07 4.78
N HIS A 17 10.87 3.18 5.26
CA HIS A 17 11.99 2.42 4.72
C HIS A 17 11.78 0.91 4.89
N LYS A 18 11.27 0.49 6.04
CA LYS A 18 10.92 -0.92 6.26
C LYS A 18 9.88 -1.40 5.28
N ALA A 19 8.86 -0.59 5.03
CA ALA A 19 7.82 -0.94 4.07
C ALA A 19 8.39 -1.07 2.66
N VAL A 20 9.26 -0.15 2.26
CA VAL A 20 9.92 -0.20 0.95
C VAL A 20 10.80 -1.43 0.83
N LYS A 21 11.57 -1.75 1.87
CA LYS A 21 12.42 -2.95 1.86
C LYS A 21 11.57 -4.21 1.73
N THR A 22 10.46 -4.27 2.43
CA THR A 22 9.53 -5.39 2.32
C THR A 22 8.98 -5.51 0.92
N LEU A 23 8.61 -4.39 0.32
CA LEU A 23 8.09 -4.35 -1.05
C LEU A 23 9.13 -4.86 -2.04
N ILE A 24 10.38 -4.44 -1.89
CA ILE A 24 11.48 -4.90 -2.74
C ILE A 24 11.67 -6.41 -2.58
N HIS A 25 11.60 -6.90 -1.36
CA HIS A 25 11.72 -8.33 -1.11
C HIS A 25 10.56 -9.12 -1.74
N LEU A 26 9.34 -8.63 -1.57
CA LEU A 26 8.15 -9.27 -2.15
C LEU A 26 8.22 -9.28 -3.67
N ARG A 27 8.82 -8.29 -4.27
CA ARG A 27 8.95 -8.23 -5.72
C ARG A 27 9.69 -9.44 -6.27
N ARG A 28 10.58 -10.04 -5.50
CA ARG A 28 11.33 -11.23 -5.93
C ARG A 28 10.45 -12.47 -6.02
N THR A 29 9.38 -12.52 -5.24
CA THR A 29 8.52 -13.69 -5.15
C THR A 29 7.12 -13.47 -5.73
N ARG A 30 6.76 -12.22 -6.02
CA ARG A 30 5.42 -11.86 -6.50
C ARG A 30 5.50 -11.35 -7.93
N THR A 31 5.09 -12.18 -8.86
CA THR A 31 5.12 -11.82 -10.29
C THR A 31 4.29 -10.57 -10.57
N VAL A 32 3.21 -10.37 -9.83
CA VAL A 32 2.36 -9.18 -10.00
C VAL A 32 3.14 -7.90 -9.72
N LEU A 33 4.10 -7.91 -8.81
CA LEU A 33 4.93 -6.74 -8.52
C LEU A 33 6.02 -6.53 -9.56
N GLN A 34 6.41 -7.56 -10.29
CA GLN A 34 7.41 -7.47 -11.34
C GLN A 34 6.81 -7.06 -12.67
N ARG A 35 5.67 -7.64 -13.01
CA ARG A 35 5.08 -7.54 -14.36
C ARG A 35 3.70 -6.94 -14.38
N GLY A 36 3.10 -6.73 -13.22
CA GLY A 36 1.75 -6.23 -13.14
C GLY A 36 1.62 -4.80 -13.65
N ARG A 37 0.42 -4.49 -14.12
CA ARG A 37 0.11 -3.13 -14.55
C ARG A 37 0.07 -2.20 -13.34
N TYR A 38 0.74 -1.07 -13.45
CA TYR A 38 0.79 -0.05 -12.43
C TYR A 38 -0.35 0.95 -12.65
N GLU A 39 -1.11 1.23 -11.58
CA GLU A 39 -2.15 2.25 -11.62
C GLU A 39 -2.12 3.06 -10.32
N PRO A 40 -2.01 4.39 -10.40
CA PRO A 40 -2.08 5.19 -9.18
C PRO A 40 -3.46 5.09 -8.55
N ALA A 41 -3.49 4.94 -7.23
CA ALA A 41 -4.73 4.85 -6.47
C ALA A 41 -5.01 6.14 -5.73
N VAL A 42 -3.99 6.72 -5.12
CA VAL A 42 -4.11 7.99 -4.41
C VAL A 42 -2.77 8.69 -4.45
N VAL A 43 -2.79 10.00 -4.68
CA VAL A 43 -1.60 10.85 -4.62
C VAL A 43 -2.04 12.20 -4.10
N THR A 44 -1.44 12.66 -3.03
CA THR A 44 -1.69 14.01 -2.52
C THR A 44 -0.37 14.75 -2.28
N PRO A 45 -0.37 16.08 -2.42
CA PRO A 45 0.84 16.86 -2.14
C PRO A 45 1.30 16.74 -0.70
N GLY A 46 0.41 16.36 0.21
CA GLY A 46 0.73 16.27 1.63
C GLY A 46 1.52 15.05 2.05
N GLY A 47 1.74 14.10 1.15
CA GLY A 47 2.54 12.94 1.49
C GLY A 47 1.78 11.62 1.55
N LEU A 48 0.56 11.58 1.06
CA LEU A 48 -0.20 10.36 0.92
C LEU A 48 -0.04 9.85 -0.50
N PHE A 49 0.37 8.60 -0.64
CA PHE A 49 0.69 8.02 -1.93
C PHE A 49 0.29 6.55 -1.95
N GLY A 50 -0.31 6.12 -3.03
CA GLY A 50 -0.68 4.72 -3.17
C GLY A 50 -0.91 4.32 -4.61
N TYR A 51 -0.71 3.05 -4.88
CA TYR A 51 -0.91 2.51 -6.22
C TYR A 51 -1.30 1.04 -6.14
N THR A 52 -1.83 0.53 -7.25
CA THR A 52 -2.12 -0.89 -7.40
C THR A 52 -1.24 -1.49 -8.48
N ARG A 53 -0.95 -2.78 -8.32
CA ARG A 53 -0.32 -3.60 -9.36
C ARG A 53 -1.27 -4.75 -9.65
N THR A 54 -1.52 -5.00 -10.92
CA THR A 54 -2.49 -6.02 -11.34
C THR A 54 -1.90 -6.88 -12.44
N LEU A 55 -1.99 -8.18 -12.27
CA LEU A 55 -1.58 -9.15 -13.28
C LEU A 55 -2.58 -10.31 -13.25
N GLN A 56 -3.40 -10.41 -14.29
CA GLN A 56 -4.44 -11.43 -14.37
C GLN A 56 -5.35 -11.40 -13.14
N ASP A 57 -5.38 -12.47 -12.36
CA ASP A 57 -6.23 -12.57 -11.17
C ASP A 57 -5.55 -12.06 -9.90
N GLU A 58 -4.33 -11.56 -10.02
CA GLU A 58 -3.59 -11.05 -8.87
C GLU A 58 -3.64 -9.53 -8.84
N ARG A 59 -3.87 -8.99 -7.66
CA ARG A 59 -3.88 -7.53 -7.47
C ARG A 59 -3.35 -7.21 -6.09
N MET A 60 -2.50 -6.20 -6.03
CA MET A 60 -1.94 -5.70 -4.78
C MET A 60 -2.15 -4.20 -4.68
N LEU A 61 -2.37 -3.75 -3.45
CA LEU A 61 -2.50 -2.33 -3.13
C LEU A 61 -1.37 -1.95 -2.20
N ILE A 62 -0.65 -0.92 -2.56
CA ILE A 62 0.49 -0.41 -1.79
C ILE A 62 0.19 1.03 -1.40
N LEU A 63 0.23 1.34 -0.10
CA LEU A 63 -0.09 2.67 0.41
C LEU A 63 1.02 3.17 1.32
N PHE A 64 1.35 4.45 1.21
CA PHE A 64 2.31 5.12 2.07
C PHE A 64 1.71 6.40 2.60
N ASN A 65 1.81 6.60 3.91
CA ASN A 65 1.43 7.84 4.57
C ASN A 65 2.67 8.46 5.21
N ARG A 66 3.16 9.52 4.59
CA ARG A 66 4.33 10.24 5.11
C ARG A 66 3.95 11.42 5.97
N THR A 67 2.66 11.62 6.22
CA THR A 67 2.19 12.70 7.07
C THR A 67 2.30 12.31 8.54
N GLU A 68 2.14 13.30 9.41
CA GLU A 68 2.19 13.08 10.84
C GLU A 68 0.82 12.77 11.43
N GLN A 69 -0.18 12.60 10.58
CA GLN A 69 -1.56 12.37 11.01
C GLN A 69 -2.12 11.10 10.40
N LEU A 70 -3.04 10.50 11.14
CA LEU A 70 -3.85 9.41 10.60
C LEU A 70 -4.64 9.92 9.41
N GLN A 71 -4.58 9.22 8.29
CA GLN A 71 -5.31 9.59 7.09
C GLN A 71 -6.42 8.59 6.82
N HIS A 72 -7.59 9.12 6.52
CA HIS A 72 -8.72 8.31 6.09
C HIS A 72 -8.82 8.38 4.58
N ILE A 73 -8.85 7.22 3.95
CA ILE A 73 -8.87 7.11 2.50
C ILE A 73 -10.10 6.32 2.09
N SER A 74 -10.78 6.78 1.05
CA SER A 74 -11.89 6.05 0.46
C SER A 74 -11.55 5.78 -0.99
N LEU A 75 -11.39 4.50 -1.34
CA LEU A 75 -11.01 4.10 -2.68
C LEU A 75 -12.17 3.39 -3.37
N PRO A 76 -12.46 3.75 -4.64
CA PRO A 76 -13.40 2.95 -5.42
C PRO A 76 -12.75 1.62 -5.79
N VAL A 77 -13.54 0.56 -5.83
CA VAL A 77 -13.04 -0.77 -6.12
C VAL A 77 -13.79 -1.37 -7.30
N ASP A 78 -13.05 -1.79 -8.31
CA ASP A 78 -13.64 -2.44 -9.47
C ASP A 78 -14.39 -3.70 -9.03
N PRO A 79 -15.55 -3.98 -9.67
CA PRO A 79 -16.36 -5.14 -9.28
C PRO A 79 -15.61 -6.46 -9.23
N GLN A 80 -14.67 -6.66 -10.13
CA GLN A 80 -13.93 -7.92 -10.18
C GLN A 80 -12.96 -8.11 -9.02
N TYR A 81 -12.59 -7.03 -8.31
CA TYR A 81 -11.66 -7.10 -7.19
C TYR A 81 -12.32 -6.83 -5.85
N ARG A 82 -13.63 -6.94 -5.78
CA ARG A 82 -14.33 -6.91 -4.51
C ARG A 82 -14.19 -8.25 -3.80
N GLY A 83 -14.40 -8.25 -2.51
CA GLY A 83 -14.30 -9.45 -1.72
C GLY A 83 -13.20 -9.33 -0.68
N HIS A 84 -12.37 -10.34 -0.58
CA HIS A 84 -11.40 -10.43 0.52
C HIS A 84 -10.03 -9.91 0.11
N TRP A 85 -9.54 -8.97 0.90
CA TRP A 85 -8.19 -8.43 0.77
C TRP A 85 -7.44 -8.74 2.04
N ARG A 86 -6.25 -9.29 1.90
CA ARG A 86 -5.43 -9.71 3.03
C ARG A 86 -4.25 -8.77 3.20
N THR A 87 -3.97 -8.39 4.45
CA THR A 87 -2.79 -7.59 4.76
C THR A 87 -1.53 -8.42 4.56
N VAL A 88 -0.55 -7.85 3.87
CA VAL A 88 0.75 -8.46 3.70
C VAL A 88 1.79 -7.74 4.56
N TYR A 89 1.64 -6.44 4.72
CA TYR A 89 2.52 -5.61 5.53
C TYR A 89 1.66 -4.57 6.25
N PRO A 90 1.90 -4.24 7.51
CA PRO A 90 3.08 -4.56 8.35
C PRO A 90 3.10 -5.98 8.89
N HIS A 91 2.00 -6.68 8.89
CA HIS A 91 1.95 -8.07 9.30
C HIS A 91 0.85 -8.80 8.54
N GLU A 92 1.06 -10.07 8.29
CA GLU A 92 0.11 -10.85 7.52
C GLU A 92 -1.09 -11.28 8.35
N GLY A 93 -2.20 -11.54 7.66
CA GLY A 93 -3.31 -12.28 8.22
C GLY A 93 -4.60 -11.52 8.44
N THR A 94 -4.56 -10.20 8.49
CA THR A 94 -5.80 -9.43 8.62
C THR A 94 -6.52 -9.40 7.29
N VAL A 95 -7.79 -9.77 7.30
CA VAL A 95 -8.61 -9.83 6.09
C VAL A 95 -9.71 -8.79 6.16
N ALA A 96 -9.83 -8.00 5.10
CA ALA A 96 -10.91 -7.03 4.93
C ALA A 96 -11.88 -7.53 3.87
N ASN A 97 -13.18 -7.37 4.12
CA ASN A 97 -14.21 -7.67 3.13
C ASN A 97 -14.60 -6.37 2.45
N VAL A 98 -14.27 -6.24 1.19
CA VAL A 98 -14.33 -4.96 0.46
C VAL A 98 -15.46 -4.99 -0.57
N GLY A 99 -16.30 -3.95 -0.52
CA GLY A 99 -17.41 -3.78 -1.46
C GLY A 99 -17.10 -2.74 -2.53
N GLU A 100 -18.06 -1.85 -2.79
CA GLU A 100 -17.89 -0.83 -3.83
C GLU A 100 -16.80 0.18 -3.51
N ARG A 101 -16.64 0.50 -2.25
CA ARG A 101 -15.61 1.42 -1.79
C ARG A 101 -14.88 0.81 -0.61
N TRP A 102 -13.61 1.07 -0.55
CA TRP A 102 -12.76 0.60 0.52
C TRP A 102 -12.33 1.81 1.35
N ASN A 103 -12.86 1.85 2.58
CA ASN A 103 -12.51 2.90 3.51
C ASN A 103 -11.39 2.42 4.41
N LEU A 104 -10.26 3.07 4.28
CA LEU A 104 -9.03 2.69 4.99
C LEU A 104 -8.61 3.79 5.94
N ALA A 105 -8.06 3.39 7.08
CA ALA A 105 -7.37 4.29 7.98
C ALA A 105 -5.88 3.95 7.92
N LEU A 106 -5.08 4.89 7.49
CA LEU A 106 -3.65 4.69 7.31
C LEU A 106 -2.91 5.44 8.39
N PRO A 107 -2.23 4.74 9.31
CA PRO A 107 -1.50 5.40 10.40
C PRO A 107 -0.43 6.35 9.88
N PRO A 108 -0.05 7.35 10.67
CA PRO A 108 0.98 8.29 10.25
C PRO A 108 2.33 7.60 10.09
N LYS A 109 3.09 8.08 9.12
CA LYS A 109 4.48 7.68 8.91
C LYS A 109 4.63 6.17 8.70
N MET A 110 3.72 5.60 7.91
CA MET A 110 3.66 4.16 7.73
C MET A 110 3.32 3.77 6.31
N GLY A 111 3.74 2.57 5.93
CA GLY A 111 3.32 1.94 4.69
C GLY A 111 2.47 0.72 4.97
N MET A 112 1.57 0.38 4.07
CA MET A 112 0.76 -0.83 4.16
C MET A 112 0.67 -1.48 2.79
N ILE A 113 0.68 -2.80 2.78
CA ILE A 113 0.57 -3.59 1.57
C ILE A 113 -0.55 -4.61 1.76
N TRP A 114 -1.44 -4.66 0.78
CA TRP A 114 -2.57 -5.58 0.77
C TRP A 114 -2.55 -6.40 -0.51
N GLU A 115 -3.04 -7.63 -0.44
CA GLU A 115 -3.27 -8.42 -1.64
C GLU A 115 -4.71 -8.94 -1.69
N TRP A 116 -5.28 -8.95 -2.87
CA TRP A 116 -6.60 -9.49 -3.10
C TRP A 116 -6.53 -11.01 -3.05
N SER A 117 -7.39 -11.62 -2.25
CA SER A 117 -7.38 -13.06 -2.05
C SER A 117 -8.64 -13.74 -2.60
N GLY A 118 -9.49 -12.98 -3.29
CA GLY A 118 -10.66 -13.52 -3.92
C GLY A 118 -11.96 -13.08 -3.27
N ARG A 119 -13.04 -13.55 -3.81
CA ARG A 119 -14.37 -13.18 -3.35
C ARG A 119 -14.90 -14.07 -2.23
#